data_c59298311273417f8c69bcd12bac0b0a
#
_entry.id   c59298311273417f8c69bcd12bac0b0a
#
_cell.length_a   1.000
_cell.length_b   1.000
_cell.length_c   1.000
_cell.angle_alpha   90.00
_cell.angle_beta   90.00
_cell.angle_gamma   90.00
#
_symmetry.space_group_name_H-M   'P 1'
#
loop_
_entity.id
_entity.type
_entity.pdbx_description
1 polymer ?
#
loop_
_entity_poly.entity_id
_entity_poly.type
_entity_poly.pdbx_seq_one_letter_code
_entity_poly.pdbx_strand_id
1 'polypeptide(L)'
;MNQPELPESVTFCGRRFSRSELELMRQIADQFAGLGRTEIARTLCELLEWKRPSGGLKNYECRQLLERLAEQGWLRLPEVRPLGPRGPRRVRLSAASAEQPELTGTAGQYEPLRLIVVAGASADSRLWMELIERHHYLGYRVPVGAQLRYLVRSQRTGERVLACLQWTSAAWKMAARDRWIGWTHEQRARSLPYIVNNSRFLILPWVRIQGLASKILAHCARQLPEDWQRRYGYRPLLLETLVDGQRFAGTCYRAANWIPLGQTQGRGRMDRYHQADGSARKLVFVYPLCRHVQQRLREAQPPCFSEAEADTDWA
;
A
#
# COMPACT_ATOMS: atom_id res chain seq x y z
N MET A 1 8.23 -26.16 14.78
CA MET A 1 9.70 -26.39 14.84
C MET A 1 10.34 -25.10 15.31
N ASN A 2 11.07 -25.12 16.45
CA ASN A 2 11.77 -23.94 16.95
C ASN A 2 12.86 -23.53 15.94
N GLN A 3 12.86 -22.26 15.55
CA GLN A 3 13.96 -21.70 14.76
C GLN A 3 15.22 -21.66 15.63
N PRO A 4 16.41 -21.93 15.07
CA PRO A 4 17.65 -21.87 15.80
C PRO A 4 17.92 -20.45 16.31
N GLU A 5 18.67 -20.36 17.39
CA GLU A 5 19.07 -19.08 17.98
C GLU A 5 19.95 -18.29 17.01
N LEU A 6 19.69 -16.96 16.92
CA LEU A 6 20.49 -16.09 16.06
C LEU A 6 21.89 -15.86 16.66
N PRO A 7 22.93 -15.79 15.82
CA PRO A 7 24.26 -15.45 16.27
C PRO A 7 24.35 -13.99 16.74
N GLU A 8 25.33 -13.66 17.55
CA GLU A 8 25.61 -12.30 18.03
C GLU A 8 25.86 -11.30 16.88
N SER A 9 26.48 -11.77 15.82
CA SER A 9 26.66 -10.96 14.62
C SER A 9 26.99 -11.81 13.39
N VAL A 10 26.70 -11.26 12.20
CA VAL A 10 27.09 -11.82 10.90
C VAL A 10 27.79 -10.74 10.08
N THR A 11 28.94 -11.07 9.50
CA THR A 11 29.63 -10.18 8.56
C THR A 11 29.33 -10.60 7.13
N PHE A 12 28.86 -9.65 6.32
CA PHE A 12 28.55 -9.89 4.90
C PHE A 12 28.85 -8.64 4.05
N CYS A 13 29.55 -8.81 2.95
CA CYS A 13 29.96 -7.74 2.02
C CYS A 13 30.61 -6.54 2.77
N GLY A 14 31.49 -6.81 3.72
CA GLY A 14 32.23 -5.80 4.48
C GLY A 14 31.41 -5.06 5.55
N ARG A 15 30.16 -5.46 5.81
CA ARG A 15 29.30 -4.93 6.88
C ARG A 15 29.06 -6.00 7.94
N ARG A 16 29.22 -5.62 9.20
CA ARG A 16 28.83 -6.42 10.35
C ARG A 16 27.37 -6.08 10.71
N PHE A 17 26.53 -7.09 10.81
CA PHE A 17 25.15 -7.02 11.24
C PHE A 17 25.05 -7.54 12.67
N SER A 18 24.51 -6.75 13.57
CA SER A 18 24.28 -7.13 14.96
C SER A 18 23.12 -8.10 15.10
N ARG A 19 23.00 -8.77 16.26
CA ARG A 19 21.86 -9.64 16.58
C ARG A 19 20.53 -8.94 16.42
N SER A 20 20.41 -7.68 16.86
CA SER A 20 19.18 -6.90 16.70
C SER A 20 18.83 -6.62 15.24
N GLU A 21 19.81 -6.39 14.37
CA GLU A 21 19.56 -6.25 12.93
C GLU A 21 19.16 -7.59 12.29
N LEU A 22 19.71 -8.71 12.76
CA LEU A 22 19.31 -10.05 12.30
C LEU A 22 17.88 -10.40 12.77
N GLU A 23 17.52 -10.04 13.99
CA GLU A 23 16.15 -10.16 14.50
C GLU A 23 15.16 -9.34 13.68
N LEU A 24 15.54 -8.11 13.31
CA LEU A 24 14.74 -7.28 12.41
C LEU A 24 14.58 -7.93 11.03
N MET A 25 15.65 -8.51 10.45
CA MET A 25 15.58 -9.22 9.17
C MET A 25 14.62 -10.40 9.25
N ARG A 26 14.67 -11.19 10.33
CA ARG A 26 13.76 -12.32 10.59
C ARG A 26 12.31 -11.85 10.71
N GLN A 27 12.06 -10.83 11.52
CA GLN A 27 10.72 -10.26 11.69
C GLN A 27 10.12 -9.76 10.36
N ILE A 28 10.92 -9.05 9.57
CA ILE A 28 10.48 -8.54 8.26
C ILE A 28 10.19 -9.69 7.28
N ALA A 29 11.04 -10.71 7.25
CA ALA A 29 10.82 -11.87 6.37
C ALA A 29 9.53 -12.63 6.75
N ASP A 30 9.27 -12.82 8.04
CA ASP A 30 8.08 -13.51 8.54
C ASP A 30 6.80 -12.67 8.35
N GLN A 31 6.84 -11.38 8.73
CA GLN A 31 5.68 -10.48 8.63
C GLN A 31 5.26 -10.17 7.20
N PHE A 32 6.21 -10.16 6.29
CA PHE A 32 5.99 -9.83 4.89
C PHE A 32 6.24 -11.03 3.96
N ALA A 33 5.96 -12.23 4.43
CA ALA A 33 6.09 -13.45 3.63
C ALA A 33 5.29 -13.40 2.30
N GLY A 34 4.22 -12.62 2.24
CA GLY A 34 3.49 -12.32 1.01
C GLY A 34 4.24 -11.45 0.00
N LEU A 35 5.32 -10.76 0.41
CA LEU A 35 6.17 -9.99 -0.50
C LEU A 35 7.19 -10.91 -1.18
N GLY A 36 7.57 -10.58 -2.41
CA GLY A 36 8.69 -11.26 -3.07
C GLY A 36 10.02 -10.95 -2.38
N ARG A 37 10.99 -11.91 -2.43
CA ARG A 37 12.33 -11.78 -1.81
C ARG A 37 13.05 -10.49 -2.17
N THR A 38 12.86 -9.97 -3.40
CA THR A 38 13.46 -8.71 -3.85
C THR A 38 12.89 -7.49 -3.12
N GLU A 39 11.61 -7.48 -2.82
CA GLU A 39 10.99 -6.37 -2.10
C GLU A 39 11.32 -6.41 -0.61
N ILE A 40 11.41 -7.60 0.00
CA ILE A 40 11.93 -7.79 1.35
C ILE A 40 13.36 -7.24 1.47
N ALA A 41 14.24 -7.61 0.52
CA ALA A 41 15.63 -7.13 0.51
C ALA A 41 15.72 -5.61 0.34
N ARG A 42 14.86 -5.02 -0.51
CA ARG A 42 14.79 -3.57 -0.71
C ARG A 42 14.36 -2.86 0.57
N THR A 43 13.33 -3.37 1.20
CA THR A 43 12.79 -2.87 2.47
C THR A 43 13.87 -2.88 3.55
N LEU A 44 14.58 -3.99 3.69
CA LEU A 44 15.67 -4.12 4.66
C LEU A 44 16.84 -3.19 4.36
N CYS A 45 17.22 -3.00 3.09
CA CYS A 45 18.25 -2.03 2.74
C CYS A 45 17.85 -0.59 3.09
N GLU A 46 16.58 -0.23 2.94
CA GLU A 46 16.06 1.08 3.35
C GLU A 46 16.10 1.25 4.86
N LEU A 47 15.73 0.20 5.62
CA LEU A 47 15.74 0.18 7.08
C LEU A 47 17.11 0.31 7.69
N LEU A 48 18.00 -0.54 7.21
CA LEU A 48 19.36 -0.66 7.71
C LEU A 48 20.28 0.40 7.11
N GLU A 49 19.73 1.31 6.27
CA GLU A 49 20.48 2.31 5.49
C GLU A 49 21.66 1.68 4.71
N TRP A 50 21.46 0.42 4.26
CA TRP A 50 22.49 -0.32 3.56
C TRP A 50 22.55 0.09 2.09
N LYS A 51 23.40 1.08 1.83
CA LYS A 51 23.55 1.75 0.53
C LYS A 51 24.98 1.62 0.01
N ARG A 52 25.10 1.77 -1.28
CA ARG A 52 26.37 1.97 -1.98
C ARG A 52 26.85 3.41 -1.79
N PRO A 53 28.13 3.72 -1.99
CA PRO A 53 28.63 5.10 -1.97
C PRO A 53 27.86 6.03 -2.95
N SER A 54 27.35 5.47 -4.06
CA SER A 54 26.52 6.19 -5.03
C SER A 54 25.09 6.49 -4.55
N GLY A 55 24.73 6.12 -3.32
CA GLY A 55 23.39 6.27 -2.75
C GLY A 55 22.40 5.16 -3.12
N GLY A 56 22.70 4.29 -4.08
CA GLY A 56 21.86 3.16 -4.46
C GLY A 56 21.79 2.09 -3.37
N LEU A 57 20.61 1.47 -3.18
CA LEU A 57 20.42 0.39 -2.23
C LEU A 57 21.19 -0.87 -2.65
N LYS A 58 21.76 -1.60 -1.69
CA LYS A 58 22.44 -2.89 -1.91
C LYS A 58 21.46 -4.07 -1.93
N ASN A 59 20.40 -3.97 -2.76
CA ASN A 59 19.31 -4.96 -2.80
C ASN A 59 19.78 -6.36 -3.19
N TYR A 60 20.73 -6.46 -4.10
CA TYR A 60 21.26 -7.73 -4.56
C TYR A 60 22.05 -8.41 -3.44
N GLU A 61 22.92 -7.67 -2.79
CA GLU A 61 23.72 -8.13 -1.68
C GLU A 61 22.84 -8.52 -0.47
N CYS A 62 21.80 -7.72 -0.21
CA CYS A 62 20.84 -8.03 0.85
C CYS A 62 20.08 -9.32 0.57
N ARG A 63 19.63 -9.54 -0.68
CA ARG A 63 18.98 -10.79 -1.06
C ARG A 63 19.89 -12.01 -0.85
N GLN A 64 21.16 -11.91 -1.22
CA GLN A 64 22.13 -12.97 -1.00
C GLN A 64 22.35 -13.24 0.50
N LEU A 65 22.42 -12.18 1.32
CA LEU A 65 22.49 -12.34 2.78
C LEU A 65 21.26 -13.06 3.33
N LEU A 66 20.05 -12.65 2.90
CA LEU A 66 18.82 -13.31 3.34
C LEU A 66 18.74 -14.78 2.93
N GLU A 67 19.17 -15.11 1.72
CA GLU A 67 19.24 -16.49 1.23
C GLU A 67 20.20 -17.32 2.11
N ARG A 68 21.38 -16.78 2.43
CA ARG A 68 22.35 -17.42 3.33
C ARG A 68 21.81 -17.62 4.76
N LEU A 69 21.12 -16.62 5.31
CA LEU A 69 20.48 -16.74 6.63
C LEU A 69 19.38 -17.79 6.64
N ALA A 70 18.64 -17.92 5.54
CA ALA A 70 17.60 -18.94 5.38
C ALA A 70 18.19 -20.35 5.25
N GLU A 71 19.31 -20.51 4.54
CA GLU A 71 20.06 -21.78 4.45
C GLU A 71 20.56 -22.27 5.82
N GLN A 72 20.90 -21.33 6.71
CA GLN A 72 21.26 -21.62 8.10
C GLN A 72 20.05 -21.87 9.03
N GLY A 73 18.83 -21.76 8.49
CA GLY A 73 17.60 -21.92 9.26
C GLY A 73 17.28 -20.75 10.20
N TRP A 74 18.01 -19.64 10.13
CA TRP A 74 17.83 -18.50 11.04
C TRP A 74 16.63 -17.62 10.69
N LEU A 75 16.14 -17.67 9.46
CA LEU A 75 14.89 -17.04 9.02
C LEU A 75 14.22 -17.89 7.94
N ARG A 76 12.94 -17.58 7.65
CA ARG A 76 12.22 -18.18 6.54
C ARG A 76 12.00 -17.15 5.44
N LEU A 77 12.27 -17.53 4.21
CA LEU A 77 11.97 -16.71 3.05
C LEU A 77 10.75 -17.27 2.32
N PRO A 78 9.93 -16.39 1.73
CA PRO A 78 8.85 -16.85 0.87
C PRO A 78 9.40 -17.69 -0.28
N GLU A 79 8.60 -18.65 -0.73
CA GLU A 79 8.94 -19.46 -1.91
C GLU A 79 9.21 -18.58 -3.12
N VAL A 80 10.17 -19.00 -3.94
CA VAL A 80 10.41 -18.32 -5.22
C VAL A 80 9.22 -18.65 -6.12
N ARG A 81 8.36 -17.66 -6.33
CA ARG A 81 7.25 -17.83 -7.28
C ARG A 81 7.82 -18.17 -8.65
N PRO A 82 7.29 -19.20 -9.33
CA PRO A 82 7.69 -19.49 -10.69
C PRO A 82 7.54 -18.22 -11.53
N LEU A 83 8.58 -17.90 -12.30
CA LEU A 83 8.58 -16.74 -13.19
C LEU A 83 7.45 -16.94 -14.21
N GLY A 84 6.34 -16.24 -13.99
CA GLY A 84 5.30 -16.11 -15.00
C GLY A 84 5.86 -15.40 -16.24
N PRO A 85 5.10 -15.36 -17.36
CA PRO A 85 5.57 -14.76 -18.61
C PRO A 85 6.20 -13.39 -18.36
N ARG A 86 7.47 -13.23 -18.74
CA ARG A 86 8.20 -11.96 -18.60
C ARG A 86 7.66 -10.97 -19.63
N GLY A 87 7.01 -9.91 -19.17
CA GLY A 87 6.57 -8.79 -19.98
C GLY A 87 5.61 -7.90 -19.20
N PRO A 88 5.50 -6.61 -19.53
CA PRO A 88 4.47 -5.77 -18.96
C PRO A 88 3.10 -6.35 -19.39
N ARG A 89 2.33 -6.86 -18.44
CA ARG A 89 0.93 -7.23 -18.69
C ARG A 89 0.18 -5.95 -19.06
N ARG A 90 -0.03 -5.73 -20.34
CA ARG A 90 -0.88 -4.62 -20.81
C ARG A 90 -2.34 -4.96 -20.51
N VAL A 91 -3.02 -4.07 -19.82
CA VAL A 91 -4.46 -4.17 -19.63
C VAL A 91 -5.12 -4.04 -21.00
N ARG A 92 -5.90 -5.04 -21.42
CA ARG A 92 -6.70 -4.95 -22.65
C ARG A 92 -7.94 -4.10 -22.35
N LEU A 93 -8.06 -3.00 -23.07
CA LEU A 93 -9.17 -2.08 -22.91
C LEU A 93 -10.37 -2.54 -23.76
N SER A 94 -11.53 -2.65 -23.15
CA SER A 94 -12.80 -2.99 -23.78
C SER A 94 -13.72 -1.76 -23.89
N ALA A 95 -14.86 -1.93 -24.58
CA ALA A 95 -15.91 -0.92 -24.63
C ALA A 95 -16.53 -0.64 -23.25
N ALA A 96 -16.47 -1.60 -22.32
CA ALA A 96 -17.04 -1.43 -20.97
C ALA A 96 -16.37 -0.32 -20.16
N SER A 97 -15.10 -0.01 -20.44
CA SER A 97 -14.35 1.06 -19.79
C SER A 97 -14.37 2.38 -20.58
N ALA A 98 -15.12 2.46 -21.68
CA ALA A 98 -15.27 3.68 -22.48
C ALA A 98 -16.04 4.76 -21.73
N GLU A 99 -15.92 5.97 -22.22
CA GLU A 99 -16.64 7.15 -21.72
C GLU A 99 -18.17 6.93 -21.79
N GLN A 100 -18.88 7.38 -20.76
CA GLN A 100 -20.31 7.22 -20.63
C GLN A 100 -21.00 8.60 -20.53
N PRO A 101 -22.32 8.68 -20.73
CA PRO A 101 -23.08 9.93 -20.54
C PRO A 101 -22.79 10.55 -19.16
N GLU A 102 -22.66 11.87 -19.14
CA GLU A 102 -22.34 12.64 -17.96
C GLU A 102 -23.37 12.45 -16.84
N LEU A 103 -22.90 12.42 -15.61
CA LEU A 103 -23.68 12.43 -14.38
C LEU A 103 -23.34 13.69 -13.59
N THR A 104 -24.34 14.51 -13.33
CA THR A 104 -24.22 15.79 -12.60
C THR A 104 -25.15 15.81 -11.39
N GLY A 105 -24.95 16.75 -10.49
CA GLY A 105 -25.80 16.94 -9.30
C GLY A 105 -25.03 16.86 -8.00
N THR A 106 -25.69 16.44 -6.94
CA THR A 106 -25.11 16.33 -5.60
C THR A 106 -25.07 14.88 -5.12
N ALA A 107 -24.12 14.56 -4.24
CA ALA A 107 -23.91 13.19 -3.75
C ALA A 107 -25.16 12.60 -3.06
N GLY A 108 -26.00 13.43 -2.45
CA GLY A 108 -27.25 12.98 -1.82
C GLY A 108 -28.26 12.37 -2.80
N GLN A 109 -28.26 12.84 -4.05
CA GLN A 109 -29.17 12.33 -5.10
C GLN A 109 -28.79 10.91 -5.57
N TYR A 110 -27.55 10.49 -5.31
CA TYR A 110 -26.99 9.19 -5.75
C TYR A 110 -26.93 8.15 -4.63
N GLU A 111 -27.41 8.48 -3.44
CA GLU A 111 -27.50 7.50 -2.34
C GLU A 111 -28.64 6.49 -2.58
N PRO A 112 -28.48 5.22 -2.12
CA PRO A 112 -27.31 4.71 -1.42
C PRO A 112 -26.14 4.38 -2.36
N LEU A 113 -24.92 4.73 -1.92
CA LEU A 113 -23.68 4.31 -2.57
C LEU A 113 -23.28 2.92 -2.07
N ARG A 114 -22.83 2.07 -2.99
CA ARG A 114 -22.33 0.74 -2.69
C ARG A 114 -20.84 0.65 -3.02
N LEU A 115 -20.03 0.28 -2.04
CA LEU A 115 -18.63 -0.05 -2.21
C LEU A 115 -18.51 -1.57 -2.38
N ILE A 116 -18.18 -1.99 -3.59
CA ILE A 116 -18.07 -3.39 -3.97
C ILE A 116 -16.60 -3.77 -3.99
N VAL A 117 -16.19 -4.69 -3.11
CA VAL A 117 -14.86 -5.28 -3.14
C VAL A 117 -14.72 -6.10 -4.42
N VAL A 118 -13.68 -5.83 -5.18
CA VAL A 118 -13.38 -6.58 -6.40
C VAL A 118 -12.10 -7.39 -6.23
N ALA A 119 -12.19 -8.66 -6.53
CA ALA A 119 -11.12 -9.62 -6.36
C ALA A 119 -11.16 -10.69 -7.48
N GLY A 120 -10.08 -11.43 -7.59
CA GLY A 120 -9.95 -12.53 -8.53
C GLY A 120 -10.05 -12.11 -10.00
N ALA A 121 -10.33 -13.08 -10.85
CA ALA A 121 -10.50 -12.92 -12.30
C ALA A 121 -11.94 -12.54 -12.71
N SER A 122 -12.70 -11.87 -11.83
CA SER A 122 -14.08 -11.47 -12.09
C SER A 122 -14.21 -10.41 -13.18
N ALA A 123 -15.40 -10.25 -13.76
CA ALA A 123 -15.70 -9.19 -14.71
C ALA A 123 -15.49 -7.79 -14.09
N ASP A 124 -15.88 -7.61 -12.83
CA ASP A 124 -15.68 -6.37 -12.09
C ASP A 124 -14.19 -6.07 -11.83
N SER A 125 -13.37 -7.11 -11.59
CA SER A 125 -11.91 -6.95 -11.46
C SER A 125 -11.27 -6.48 -12.77
N ARG A 126 -11.68 -7.05 -13.91
CA ARG A 126 -11.22 -6.61 -15.23
C ARG A 126 -11.66 -5.18 -15.52
N LEU A 127 -12.92 -4.85 -15.30
CA LEU A 127 -13.47 -3.51 -15.47
C LEU A 127 -12.71 -2.49 -14.62
N TRP A 128 -12.44 -2.82 -13.35
CA TRP A 128 -11.68 -1.94 -12.46
C TRP A 128 -10.27 -1.65 -13.01
N MET A 129 -9.56 -2.68 -13.49
CA MET A 129 -8.22 -2.53 -14.07
C MET A 129 -8.25 -1.66 -15.33
N GLU A 130 -9.23 -1.87 -16.21
CA GLU A 130 -9.41 -1.07 -17.43
C GLU A 130 -9.70 0.40 -17.12
N LEU A 131 -10.60 0.68 -16.17
CA LEU A 131 -10.95 2.04 -15.76
C LEU A 131 -9.75 2.78 -15.17
N ILE A 132 -8.97 2.13 -14.31
CA ILE A 132 -7.74 2.72 -13.75
C ILE A 132 -6.69 2.93 -14.84
N GLU A 133 -6.47 1.97 -15.74
CA GLU A 133 -5.50 2.11 -16.82
C GLU A 133 -5.85 3.25 -17.75
N ARG A 134 -7.13 3.36 -18.15
CA ARG A 134 -7.58 4.35 -19.12
C ARG A 134 -7.69 5.77 -18.54
N HIS A 135 -8.15 5.91 -17.29
CA HIS A 135 -8.61 7.20 -16.78
C HIS A 135 -7.79 7.73 -15.57
N HIS A 136 -6.96 6.89 -14.94
CA HIS A 136 -6.14 7.37 -13.82
C HIS A 136 -4.74 7.76 -14.31
N TYR A 137 -4.25 8.95 -13.96
CA TYR A 137 -2.98 9.50 -14.44
C TYR A 137 -1.72 8.63 -14.16
N LEU A 138 -1.76 7.75 -13.17
CA LEU A 138 -0.70 6.78 -12.88
C LEU A 138 -0.89 5.43 -13.58
N GLY A 139 -2.03 5.21 -14.24
CA GLY A 139 -2.40 3.93 -14.82
C GLY A 139 -2.48 2.79 -13.80
N TYR A 140 -2.70 1.58 -14.31
CA TYR A 140 -2.73 0.38 -13.51
C TYR A 140 -1.32 -0.16 -13.28
N ARG A 141 -1.00 -0.41 -12.03
CA ARG A 141 0.20 -1.16 -11.62
C ARG A 141 -0.18 -2.11 -10.50
N VAL A 142 0.36 -3.30 -10.58
CA VAL A 142 0.22 -4.30 -9.51
C VAL A 142 0.90 -3.75 -8.26
N PRO A 143 0.18 -3.54 -7.16
CA PRO A 143 0.79 -3.14 -5.91
C PRO A 143 1.51 -4.31 -5.26
N VAL A 144 2.44 -3.98 -4.39
CA VAL A 144 3.15 -4.96 -3.57
C VAL A 144 2.47 -5.02 -2.20
N GLY A 145 2.30 -6.21 -1.64
CA GLY A 145 1.69 -6.43 -0.34
C GLY A 145 0.17 -6.51 -0.35
N ALA A 146 -0.43 -6.37 0.84
CA ALA A 146 -1.87 -6.42 1.01
C ALA A 146 -2.59 -5.31 0.25
N GLN A 147 -3.74 -5.64 -0.35
CA GLN A 147 -4.53 -4.70 -1.11
C GLN A 147 -6.02 -5.01 -1.10
N LEU A 148 -6.83 -3.97 -1.18
CA LEU A 148 -8.26 -4.07 -1.52
C LEU A 148 -8.59 -3.07 -2.64
N ARG A 149 -9.44 -3.49 -3.56
CA ARG A 149 -9.96 -2.67 -4.65
C ARG A 149 -11.46 -2.53 -4.52
N TYR A 150 -11.97 -1.33 -4.80
CA TYR A 150 -13.40 -1.07 -4.78
C TYR A 150 -13.88 -0.47 -6.08
N LEU A 151 -15.01 -0.96 -6.58
CA LEU A 151 -15.90 -0.22 -7.46
C LEU A 151 -16.97 0.46 -6.61
N VAL A 152 -17.22 1.73 -6.88
CA VAL A 152 -18.33 2.48 -6.26
C VAL A 152 -19.46 2.58 -7.25
N ARG A 153 -20.64 2.09 -6.87
CA ARG A 153 -21.86 2.12 -7.68
C ARG A 153 -22.99 2.83 -6.94
N SER A 154 -23.96 3.32 -7.70
CA SER A 154 -25.20 3.87 -7.16
C SER A 154 -26.39 3.10 -7.74
N GLN A 155 -27.29 2.68 -6.88
CA GLN A 155 -28.55 2.06 -7.31
C GLN A 155 -29.43 3.02 -8.13
N ARG A 156 -29.29 4.33 -7.91
CA ARG A 156 -30.06 5.36 -8.65
C ARG A 156 -29.67 5.49 -10.12
N THR A 157 -28.55 4.92 -10.53
CA THR A 157 -28.03 4.99 -11.91
C THR A 157 -28.02 3.65 -12.64
N GLY A 158 -28.81 2.68 -12.20
CA GLY A 158 -28.80 1.33 -12.78
C GLY A 158 -27.45 0.63 -12.58
N GLU A 159 -26.83 0.78 -11.39
CA GLU A 159 -25.55 0.15 -11.03
C GLU A 159 -24.34 0.66 -11.85
N ARG A 160 -24.43 1.86 -12.44
CA ARG A 160 -23.28 2.48 -13.12
C ARG A 160 -22.14 2.70 -12.13
N VAL A 161 -20.92 2.49 -12.59
CA VAL A 161 -19.71 2.78 -11.82
C VAL A 161 -19.49 4.29 -11.75
N LEU A 162 -19.29 4.81 -10.56
CA LEU A 162 -19.02 6.22 -10.30
C LEU A 162 -17.55 6.47 -10.01
N ALA A 163 -16.89 5.53 -9.33
CA ALA A 163 -15.50 5.67 -8.89
C ALA A 163 -14.80 4.32 -8.73
N CYS A 164 -13.47 4.37 -8.72
CA CYS A 164 -12.58 3.27 -8.43
C CYS A 164 -11.61 3.67 -7.32
N LEU A 165 -11.41 2.78 -6.33
CA LEU A 165 -10.39 2.98 -5.28
C LEU A 165 -9.49 1.77 -5.17
N GLN A 166 -8.25 2.03 -4.73
CA GLN A 166 -7.32 1.00 -4.31
C GLN A 166 -6.69 1.38 -2.98
N TRP A 167 -6.69 0.43 -2.09
CA TRP A 167 -6.08 0.49 -0.78
C TRP A 167 -4.98 -0.55 -0.70
N THR A 168 -3.81 -0.16 -0.21
CA THR A 168 -2.60 -1.01 -0.21
C THR A 168 -1.89 -0.90 1.12
N SER A 169 -0.93 -1.80 1.35
CA SER A 169 0.04 -1.61 2.42
C SER A 169 0.67 -0.22 2.37
N ALA A 170 0.92 0.36 3.54
CA ALA A 170 1.51 1.67 3.69
C ALA A 170 2.95 1.74 3.17
N ALA A 171 3.39 2.94 2.81
CA ALA A 171 4.79 3.17 2.50
C ALA A 171 5.64 2.94 3.75
N TRP A 172 6.74 2.18 3.59
CA TRP A 172 7.59 1.78 4.71
C TRP A 172 8.15 2.97 5.50
N LYS A 173 8.69 3.96 4.82
CA LYS A 173 9.23 5.18 5.42
C LYS A 173 8.45 6.39 4.92
N MET A 174 7.84 7.12 5.82
CA MET A 174 7.17 8.40 5.52
C MET A 174 7.38 9.38 6.68
N ALA A 175 8.34 10.27 6.53
CA ALA A 175 8.81 11.16 7.60
C ALA A 175 7.69 12.00 8.25
N ALA A 176 6.71 12.48 7.46
CA ALA A 176 5.59 13.26 8.00
C ALA A 176 4.70 12.42 8.92
N ARG A 177 4.31 11.22 8.48
CA ARG A 177 3.53 10.26 9.26
C ARG A 177 4.30 9.77 10.48
N ASP A 178 5.57 9.38 10.29
CA ASP A 178 6.39 8.80 11.32
C ASP A 178 6.62 9.78 12.48
N ARG A 179 6.85 11.06 12.16
CA ARG A 179 6.91 12.14 13.17
C ARG A 179 5.58 12.38 13.86
N TRP A 180 4.47 12.34 13.12
CA TRP A 180 3.15 12.55 13.69
C TRP A 180 2.76 11.42 14.66
N ILE A 181 3.11 10.16 14.36
CA ILE A 181 2.88 9.02 15.26
C ILE A 181 3.84 9.05 16.44
N GLY A 182 5.08 9.49 16.24
CA GLY A 182 6.11 9.57 17.28
C GLY A 182 6.63 8.20 17.72
N TRP A 183 6.69 7.22 16.80
CA TRP A 183 7.15 5.86 17.06
C TRP A 183 8.66 5.67 16.83
N THR A 184 9.24 4.67 17.49
CA THR A 184 10.59 4.19 17.22
C THR A 184 10.63 3.35 15.95
N HIS A 185 11.84 2.97 15.54
CA HIS A 185 12.05 2.08 14.40
C HIS A 185 11.40 0.71 14.60
N GLU A 186 11.55 0.15 15.83
CA GLU A 186 10.98 -1.15 16.20
C GLU A 186 9.46 -1.09 16.27
N GLN A 187 8.90 -0.03 16.89
CA GLN A 187 7.46 0.20 16.93
C GLN A 187 6.87 0.31 15.52
N ARG A 188 7.55 1.04 14.61
CA ARG A 188 7.14 1.11 13.22
C ARG A 188 7.16 -0.27 12.55
N ALA A 189 8.21 -1.05 12.73
CA ALA A 189 8.32 -2.39 12.14
C ALA A 189 7.13 -3.28 12.53
N ARG A 190 6.73 -3.26 13.80
CA ARG A 190 5.60 -4.04 14.31
C ARG A 190 4.25 -3.53 13.84
N SER A 191 4.08 -2.20 13.77
CA SER A 191 2.76 -1.58 13.69
C SER A 191 2.42 -1.03 12.30
N LEU A 192 3.37 -1.00 11.37
CA LEU A 192 3.13 -0.52 10.01
C LEU A 192 2.00 -1.25 9.29
N PRO A 193 1.79 -2.57 9.45
CA PRO A 193 0.66 -3.26 8.84
C PRO A 193 -0.72 -2.69 9.21
N TYR A 194 -0.85 -2.06 10.37
CA TYR A 194 -2.09 -1.39 10.79
C TYR A 194 -2.38 -0.07 10.06
N ILE A 195 -1.51 0.34 9.14
CA ILE A 195 -1.70 1.52 8.30
C ILE A 195 -2.00 1.08 6.87
N VAL A 196 -3.09 1.60 6.32
CA VAL A 196 -3.53 1.29 4.95
C VAL A 196 -3.50 2.56 4.11
N ASN A 197 -2.85 2.48 2.94
CA ASN A 197 -2.65 3.61 2.04
C ASN A 197 -3.68 3.61 0.90
N ASN A 198 -4.39 4.72 0.70
CA ASN A 198 -5.18 4.95 -0.49
C ASN A 198 -4.25 5.26 -1.67
N SER A 199 -3.91 4.25 -2.44
CA SER A 199 -2.93 4.32 -3.53
C SER A 199 -3.52 4.76 -4.87
N ARG A 200 -4.83 4.58 -5.08
CA ARG A 200 -5.60 5.04 -6.23
C ARG A 200 -6.96 5.51 -5.76
N PHE A 201 -7.35 6.68 -6.22
CA PHE A 201 -8.70 7.21 -6.11
C PHE A 201 -9.07 7.91 -7.41
N LEU A 202 -10.02 7.38 -8.12
CA LEU A 202 -10.51 7.86 -9.40
C LEU A 202 -12.02 8.06 -9.31
N ILE A 203 -12.48 9.31 -9.42
CA ILE A 203 -13.83 9.62 -9.85
C ILE A 203 -13.81 9.60 -11.37
N LEU A 204 -14.73 8.88 -12.01
CA LEU A 204 -14.72 8.75 -13.47
C LEU A 204 -14.94 10.10 -14.17
N PRO A 205 -14.30 10.38 -15.32
CA PRO A 205 -14.29 11.71 -15.93
C PRO A 205 -15.69 12.29 -16.22
N TRP A 206 -16.66 11.43 -16.51
CA TRP A 206 -18.05 11.80 -16.77
C TRP A 206 -18.90 11.93 -15.50
N VAL A 207 -18.30 11.77 -14.31
CA VAL A 207 -19.00 11.88 -13.02
C VAL A 207 -18.65 13.21 -12.38
N ARG A 208 -19.51 14.20 -12.54
CA ARG A 208 -19.37 15.57 -11.99
C ARG A 208 -20.38 15.83 -10.88
N ILE A 209 -20.33 15.00 -9.85
CA ILE A 209 -21.26 15.03 -8.72
C ILE A 209 -20.60 15.75 -7.53
N GLN A 210 -21.19 16.86 -7.10
CA GLN A 210 -20.68 17.67 -6.00
C GLN A 210 -20.70 16.87 -4.69
N GLY A 211 -19.57 16.91 -3.96
CA GLY A 211 -19.43 16.24 -2.66
C GLY A 211 -19.24 14.71 -2.74
N LEU A 212 -19.26 14.10 -3.95
CA LEU A 212 -19.18 12.65 -4.09
C LEU A 212 -17.86 12.09 -3.53
N ALA A 213 -16.74 12.71 -3.86
CA ALA A 213 -15.41 12.20 -3.45
C ALA A 213 -15.25 12.12 -1.93
N SER A 214 -15.61 13.18 -1.20
CA SER A 214 -15.55 13.19 0.27
C SER A 214 -16.53 12.19 0.88
N LYS A 215 -17.70 12.02 0.29
CA LYS A 215 -18.69 11.04 0.74
C LYS A 215 -18.20 9.61 0.56
N ILE A 216 -17.60 9.29 -0.58
CA ILE A 216 -16.97 7.98 -0.84
C ILE A 216 -15.85 7.70 0.19
N LEU A 217 -14.99 8.68 0.46
CA LEU A 217 -13.92 8.53 1.47
C LEU A 217 -14.49 8.25 2.86
N ALA A 218 -15.59 8.91 3.24
CA ALA A 218 -16.27 8.65 4.51
C ALA A 218 -16.92 7.25 4.57
N HIS A 219 -17.46 6.75 3.46
CA HIS A 219 -17.95 5.37 3.36
C HIS A 219 -16.80 4.37 3.45
N CYS A 220 -15.67 4.61 2.75
CA CYS A 220 -14.48 3.77 2.86
C CYS A 220 -13.96 3.69 4.29
N ALA A 221 -13.89 4.80 5.01
CA ALA A 221 -13.41 4.81 6.40
C ALA A 221 -14.25 3.94 7.34
N ARG A 222 -15.53 3.74 7.04
CA ARG A 222 -16.44 2.86 7.80
C ARG A 222 -16.34 1.39 7.38
N GLN A 223 -16.31 1.12 6.08
CA GLN A 223 -16.41 -0.24 5.54
C GLN A 223 -15.04 -0.94 5.45
N LEU A 224 -14.00 -0.24 5.03
CA LEU A 224 -12.66 -0.82 4.81
C LEU A 224 -12.11 -1.61 6.01
N PRO A 225 -12.23 -1.14 7.28
CA PRO A 225 -11.69 -1.89 8.41
C PRO A 225 -12.24 -3.31 8.54
N GLU A 226 -13.51 -3.51 8.20
CA GLU A 226 -14.17 -4.82 8.26
C GLU A 226 -13.77 -5.69 7.06
N ASP A 227 -13.76 -5.13 5.85
CA ASP A 227 -13.33 -5.84 4.66
C ASP A 227 -11.85 -6.25 4.73
N TRP A 228 -11.01 -5.37 5.31
CA TRP A 228 -9.59 -5.66 5.54
C TRP A 228 -9.41 -6.77 6.57
N GLN A 229 -10.15 -6.72 7.68
CA GLN A 229 -10.14 -7.77 8.70
C GLN A 229 -10.60 -9.11 8.15
N ARG A 230 -11.66 -9.11 7.35
CA ARG A 230 -12.17 -10.33 6.67
C ARG A 230 -11.13 -10.94 5.73
N ARG A 231 -10.36 -10.09 5.05
CA ARG A 231 -9.36 -10.54 4.07
C ARG A 231 -8.04 -10.95 4.70
N TYR A 232 -7.57 -10.20 5.71
CA TYR A 232 -6.20 -10.32 6.24
C TYR A 232 -6.11 -10.70 7.71
N GLY A 233 -7.24 -10.87 8.40
CA GLY A 233 -7.29 -11.31 9.79
C GLY A 233 -7.08 -10.22 10.83
N TYR A 234 -6.77 -8.99 10.45
CA TYR A 234 -6.55 -7.88 11.37
C TYR A 234 -7.22 -6.59 10.91
N ARG A 235 -7.53 -5.70 11.87
CA ARG A 235 -8.22 -4.44 11.62
C ARG A 235 -7.22 -3.28 11.56
N PRO A 236 -7.21 -2.47 10.50
CA PRO A 236 -6.33 -1.30 10.42
C PRO A 236 -6.72 -0.24 11.45
N LEU A 237 -5.74 0.56 11.88
CA LEU A 237 -5.91 1.64 12.86
C LEU A 237 -5.85 3.03 12.21
N LEU A 238 -5.18 3.15 11.06
CA LEU A 238 -4.94 4.42 10.39
C LEU A 238 -5.04 4.24 8.88
N LEU A 239 -5.70 5.19 8.21
CA LEU A 239 -5.60 5.35 6.76
C LEU A 239 -4.60 6.45 6.43
N GLU A 240 -3.88 6.29 5.33
CA GLU A 240 -3.00 7.34 4.78
C GLU A 240 -3.23 7.52 3.28
N THR A 241 -2.81 8.65 2.75
CA THR A 241 -2.74 8.90 1.30
C THR A 241 -1.64 9.87 0.96
N LEU A 242 -1.15 9.75 -0.27
CA LEU A 242 -0.12 10.58 -0.88
C LEU A 242 -0.70 11.22 -2.15
N VAL A 243 -1.09 12.47 -2.04
CA VAL A 243 -1.71 13.23 -3.14
C VAL A 243 -0.62 13.99 -3.92
N ASP A 244 -0.63 13.88 -5.23
CA ASP A 244 0.22 14.67 -6.12
C ASP A 244 -0.17 16.16 -6.01
N GLY A 245 0.64 16.93 -5.27
CA GLY A 245 0.38 18.34 -4.98
C GLY A 245 0.45 19.26 -6.20
N GLN A 246 1.07 18.82 -7.30
CA GLN A 246 1.09 19.58 -8.56
C GLN A 246 -0.24 19.48 -9.32
N ARG A 247 -0.99 18.39 -9.09
CA ARG A 247 -2.24 18.11 -9.79
C ARG A 247 -3.49 18.36 -8.93
N PHE A 248 -3.38 18.11 -7.63
CA PHE A 248 -4.54 18.10 -6.73
C PHE A 248 -4.24 18.78 -5.40
N ALA A 249 -5.14 19.64 -4.96
CA ALA A 249 -5.05 20.31 -3.66
C ALA A 249 -5.47 19.42 -2.46
N GLY A 250 -5.99 18.21 -2.70
CA GLY A 250 -6.46 17.31 -1.66
C GLY A 250 -7.77 17.77 -0.97
N THR A 251 -8.58 18.57 -1.64
CA THR A 251 -9.81 19.14 -1.09
C THR A 251 -10.82 18.09 -0.63
N CYS A 252 -10.95 16.98 -1.35
CA CYS A 252 -11.87 15.89 -0.97
C CYS A 252 -11.44 15.20 0.34
N TYR A 253 -10.14 15.07 0.59
CA TYR A 253 -9.62 14.53 1.84
C TYR A 253 -9.89 15.49 3.01
N ARG A 254 -9.66 16.80 2.84
CA ARG A 254 -9.99 17.81 3.85
C ARG A 254 -11.48 17.81 4.16
N ALA A 255 -12.34 17.76 3.13
CA ALA A 255 -13.79 17.69 3.27
C ALA A 255 -14.28 16.39 3.91
N ALA A 256 -13.46 15.32 3.89
CA ALA A 256 -13.71 14.06 4.58
C ALA A 256 -13.01 13.96 5.93
N ASN A 257 -12.59 15.09 6.52
CA ASN A 257 -11.94 15.21 7.84
C ASN A 257 -10.59 14.46 7.96
N TRP A 258 -9.85 14.30 6.84
CA TRP A 258 -8.49 13.80 6.90
C TRP A 258 -7.54 14.88 7.39
N ILE A 259 -6.57 14.49 8.22
CA ILE A 259 -5.58 15.36 8.86
C ILE A 259 -4.42 15.57 7.88
N PRO A 260 -4.12 16.81 7.44
CA PRO A 260 -2.95 17.09 6.62
C PRO A 260 -1.68 17.08 7.48
N LEU A 261 -0.66 16.32 7.06
CA LEU A 261 0.63 16.20 7.77
C LEU A 261 1.77 16.94 7.07
N GLY A 262 1.48 17.69 5.99
CA GLY A 262 2.48 18.38 5.18
C GLY A 262 2.83 17.62 3.91
N GLN A 263 4.09 17.67 3.50
CA GLN A 263 4.55 17.12 2.21
C GLN A 263 5.67 16.11 2.38
N THR A 264 5.80 15.21 1.41
CA THR A 264 6.97 14.33 1.28
C THR A 264 8.20 15.14 0.84
N GLN A 265 9.39 14.57 1.06
CA GLN A 265 10.66 15.21 0.66
C GLN A 265 10.94 15.12 -0.85
N GLY A 266 10.02 14.61 -1.67
CA GLY A 266 10.19 14.51 -3.12
C GLY A 266 11.08 13.36 -3.59
N ARG A 267 11.61 12.53 -2.70
CA ARG A 267 12.36 11.32 -3.07
C ARG A 267 11.39 10.27 -3.58
N GLY A 268 11.11 10.29 -4.88
CA GLY A 268 10.25 9.29 -5.52
C GLY A 268 10.82 7.89 -5.33
N ARG A 269 9.98 6.90 -5.00
CA ARG A 269 10.35 5.47 -4.90
C ARG A 269 10.91 4.93 -6.23
N MET A 270 10.66 5.64 -7.34
CA MET A 270 11.00 5.25 -8.71
C MET A 270 12.05 6.17 -9.34
N ASP A 271 12.60 7.12 -8.61
CA ASP A 271 13.68 7.93 -9.12
C ASP A 271 14.95 7.07 -9.22
N ARG A 272 15.34 6.79 -10.47
CA ARG A 272 16.49 5.95 -10.81
C ARG A 272 17.81 6.55 -10.28
N TYR A 273 17.82 7.85 -10.02
CA TYR A 273 19.01 8.61 -9.63
C TYR A 273 19.00 9.08 -8.18
N HIS A 274 17.92 8.81 -7.41
CA HIS A 274 17.75 9.23 -6.01
C HIS A 274 17.99 10.74 -5.76
N GLN A 275 17.89 11.56 -6.79
CA GLN A 275 18.02 13.01 -6.67
C GLN A 275 16.66 13.57 -6.25
N ALA A 276 16.61 14.18 -5.08
CA ALA A 276 15.44 14.92 -4.60
C ALA A 276 15.40 16.27 -5.29
N ASP A 277 14.92 16.32 -6.52
CA ASP A 277 14.70 17.56 -7.28
C ASP A 277 13.48 18.37 -6.78
N GLY A 278 12.74 17.83 -5.81
CA GLY A 278 11.53 18.43 -5.27
C GLY A 278 10.31 18.32 -6.20
N SER A 279 10.46 17.80 -7.42
CA SER A 279 9.38 17.69 -8.41
C SER A 279 8.30 16.66 -8.02
N ALA A 280 8.64 15.68 -7.20
CA ALA A 280 7.75 14.60 -6.78
C ALA A 280 7.14 14.80 -5.37
N ARG A 281 7.07 16.04 -4.88
CA ARG A 281 6.46 16.32 -3.56
C ARG A 281 4.97 15.99 -3.56
N LYS A 282 4.56 15.16 -2.59
CA LYS A 282 3.16 14.78 -2.41
C LYS A 282 2.64 15.31 -1.09
N LEU A 283 1.40 15.77 -1.08
CA LEU A 283 0.68 16.09 0.14
C LEU A 283 0.36 14.79 0.88
N VAL A 284 0.60 14.78 2.18
CA VAL A 284 0.35 13.62 3.05
C VAL A 284 -0.88 13.89 3.89
N PHE A 285 -1.85 12.99 3.82
CA PHE A 285 -3.02 13.03 4.69
C PHE A 285 -3.17 11.70 5.43
N VAL A 286 -3.71 11.76 6.64
CA VAL A 286 -4.06 10.58 7.42
C VAL A 286 -5.49 10.69 7.97
N TYR A 287 -6.12 9.54 8.20
CA TYR A 287 -7.43 9.45 8.83
C TYR A 287 -7.41 8.40 9.95
N PRO A 288 -7.53 8.80 11.23
CA PRO A 288 -7.63 7.88 12.35
C PRO A 288 -8.91 7.05 12.30
N LEU A 289 -8.78 5.73 12.41
CA LEU A 289 -9.91 4.79 12.49
C LEU A 289 -10.33 4.50 13.94
N CYS A 290 -9.58 4.99 14.91
CA CYS A 290 -9.87 4.81 16.34
C CYS A 290 -9.37 6.00 17.15
N ARG A 291 -9.86 6.10 18.40
CA ARG A 291 -9.34 7.06 19.39
C ARG A 291 -7.91 6.70 19.80
N HIS A 292 -7.11 7.72 20.12
CA HIS A 292 -5.71 7.55 20.58
C HIS A 292 -4.83 6.72 19.62
N VAL A 293 -5.06 6.88 18.32
CA VAL A 293 -4.40 6.06 17.27
C VAL A 293 -2.88 6.09 17.35
N GLN A 294 -2.26 7.23 17.67
CA GLN A 294 -0.80 7.36 17.79
C GLN A 294 -0.28 6.47 18.93
N GLN A 295 -0.92 6.50 20.10
CA GLN A 295 -0.56 5.64 21.22
C GLN A 295 -0.76 4.17 20.85
N ARG A 296 -1.92 3.82 20.29
CA ARG A 296 -2.23 2.44 19.88
C ARG A 296 -1.22 1.90 18.86
N LEU A 297 -0.77 2.72 17.91
CA LEU A 297 0.26 2.32 16.96
C LEU A 297 1.64 2.13 17.61
N ARG A 298 1.97 2.87 18.66
CA ARG A 298 3.23 2.68 19.41
C ARG A 298 3.22 1.42 20.28
N GLU A 299 2.05 1.03 20.77
CA GLU A 299 1.85 -0.10 21.70
C GLU A 299 1.44 -1.40 21.00
N ALA A 300 0.99 -1.34 19.74
CA ALA A 300 0.49 -2.51 19.04
C ALA A 300 1.53 -3.62 18.92
N GLN A 301 1.06 -4.85 19.08
CA GLN A 301 1.81 -6.05 18.72
C GLN A 301 1.66 -6.30 17.21
N PRO A 302 2.60 -7.05 16.58
CA PRO A 302 2.45 -7.44 15.20
C PRO A 302 1.10 -8.14 14.97
N PRO A 303 0.37 -7.85 13.89
CA PRO A 303 -0.88 -8.55 13.62
C PRO A 303 -0.63 -10.02 13.32
N CYS A 304 -1.50 -10.91 13.85
CA CYS A 304 -1.62 -12.25 13.32
C CYS A 304 -2.33 -12.17 11.98
N PHE A 305 -1.63 -12.53 10.92
CA PHE A 305 -2.24 -12.68 9.60
C PHE A 305 -3.02 -14.01 9.59
N SER A 306 -4.29 -13.98 9.20
CA SER A 306 -4.93 -15.21 8.75
C SER A 306 -4.11 -15.72 7.56
N GLU A 307 -4.01 -17.03 7.41
CA GLU A 307 -3.60 -17.64 6.15
C GLU A 307 -4.62 -17.23 5.07
N ALA A 308 -4.57 -15.98 4.66
CA ALA A 308 -5.30 -15.56 3.48
C ALA A 308 -4.75 -16.41 2.35
N GLU A 309 -5.60 -17.17 1.70
CA GLU A 309 -5.30 -17.88 0.45
C GLU A 309 -4.39 -16.97 -0.36
N ALA A 310 -3.19 -17.45 -0.64
CA ALA A 310 -2.16 -16.69 -1.34
C ALA A 310 -2.83 -16.05 -2.55
N ASP A 311 -2.77 -14.73 -2.63
CA ASP A 311 -3.51 -13.94 -3.62
C ASP A 311 -3.28 -14.51 -5.02
N THR A 312 -4.11 -15.46 -5.44
CA THR A 312 -4.12 -16.06 -6.78
C THR A 312 -4.65 -15.09 -7.83
N ASP A 313 -4.93 -13.86 -7.41
CA ASP A 313 -5.35 -12.74 -8.27
C ASP A 313 -4.33 -12.37 -9.36
N TRP A 314 -3.21 -13.09 -9.44
CA TRP A 314 -2.11 -12.82 -10.36
C TRP A 314 -1.94 -13.85 -11.47
N ALA A 315 -2.80 -14.87 -11.57
CA ALA A 315 -2.79 -15.84 -12.66
C ALA A 315 -3.40 -15.29 -13.94
#